data_2178fd93b1333b59e1a6ebf2dc68ada7
#
_entry.id   2178fd93b1333b59e1a6ebf2dc68ada7
#
_cell.length_a   1.000
_cell.length_b   1.000
_cell.length_c   1.000
_cell.angle_alpha   90.00
_cell.angle_beta   90.00
_cell.angle_gamma   90.00
#
_symmetry.space_group_name_H-M   'P 1'
#
loop_
_entity.id
_entity.type
_entity.pdbx_description
1 polymer ?
#
loop_
_entity_poly.entity_id
_entity_poly.type
_entity_poly.pdbx_seq_one_letter_code
_entity_poly.pdbx_strand_id
1 'polypeptide(L)'
;ARKILNRAISDGTIVACGFDGNPLHDTFWLSMSRAGLQKVRDQFQKVGISVVPSSTEVDPRPVSILVSRYYNWRPVTCENAYVHVGIYKIRHDAPPDAVGTLSSNFFAPPLEKMLADGAIFEWETDTYADPEDAPGTFLIAYLSDTAEGLKKAESAVQETLKSRSSIGPAFDSLVDLAAIRDVVVRSYAVYK
;
A
#
# COMPACT_ATOMS: atom_id res chain seq x y z
N ALA A 1 -10.75 10.01 -18.03
CA ALA A 1 -9.97 9.18 -17.10
C ALA A 1 -10.41 7.72 -17.15
N ARG A 2 -11.67 7.34 -16.81
CA ARG A 2 -12.14 5.94 -16.70
C ARG A 2 -11.85 5.05 -17.92
N LYS A 3 -12.06 5.56 -19.16
CA LYS A 3 -11.75 4.79 -20.38
C LYS A 3 -10.26 4.48 -20.55
N ILE A 4 -9.40 5.42 -20.15
CA ILE A 4 -7.94 5.24 -20.22
C ILE A 4 -7.51 4.19 -19.20
N LEU A 5 -8.00 4.28 -17.98
CA LEU A 5 -7.70 3.33 -16.91
C LEU A 5 -8.16 1.91 -17.25
N ASN A 6 -9.41 1.76 -17.70
CA ASN A 6 -9.93 0.45 -18.11
C ASN A 6 -9.10 -0.18 -19.24
N ARG A 7 -8.62 0.63 -20.20
CA ARG A 7 -7.72 0.14 -21.24
C ARG A 7 -6.36 -0.25 -20.68
N ALA A 8 -5.79 0.57 -19.82
CA ALA A 8 -4.50 0.32 -19.20
C ALA A 8 -4.51 -0.95 -18.30
N ILE A 9 -5.63 -1.21 -17.61
CA ILE A 9 -5.85 -2.46 -16.90
C ILE A 9 -5.99 -3.62 -17.88
N SER A 10 -6.77 -3.42 -18.96
CA SER A 10 -7.02 -4.46 -19.95
C SER A 10 -5.77 -4.91 -20.69
N ASP A 11 -4.84 -4.03 -20.97
CA ASP A 11 -3.57 -4.33 -21.66
C ASP A 11 -2.40 -4.66 -20.70
N GLY A 12 -2.66 -4.70 -19.40
CA GLY A 12 -1.68 -5.05 -18.38
C GLY A 12 -0.65 -3.95 -18.07
N THR A 13 -0.89 -2.72 -18.55
CA THR A 13 -0.04 -1.56 -18.20
C THR A 13 -0.19 -1.20 -16.71
N ILE A 14 -1.41 -1.33 -16.19
CA ILE A 14 -1.76 -1.18 -14.77
C ILE A 14 -2.22 -2.55 -14.26
N VAL A 15 -1.76 -2.95 -13.10
CA VAL A 15 -2.20 -4.17 -12.40
C VAL A 15 -3.50 -3.92 -11.66
N ALA A 16 -3.56 -2.79 -10.95
CA ALA A 16 -4.70 -2.41 -10.15
C ALA A 16 -4.81 -0.89 -10.05
N CYS A 17 -5.97 -0.40 -9.72
CA CYS A 17 -6.18 0.99 -9.36
C CYS A 17 -7.30 1.10 -8.33
N GLY A 18 -7.27 2.16 -7.53
CA GLY A 18 -8.31 2.44 -6.57
C GLY A 18 -8.43 3.92 -6.25
N PHE A 19 -9.49 4.23 -5.56
CA PHE A 19 -9.77 5.57 -5.08
C PHE A 19 -10.18 5.46 -3.61
N ASP A 20 -9.36 6.02 -2.74
CA ASP A 20 -9.58 6.03 -1.31
C ASP A 20 -10.18 7.36 -0.90
N GLY A 21 -11.39 7.31 -0.38
CA GLY A 21 -12.07 8.47 0.16
C GLY A 21 -12.11 8.44 1.68
N ASN A 22 -11.64 9.49 2.31
CA ASN A 22 -11.97 9.79 3.70
C ASN A 22 -12.41 11.26 3.81
N PRO A 23 -13.06 11.68 4.90
CA PRO A 23 -13.58 13.05 5.03
C PRO A 23 -12.54 14.16 4.91
N LEU A 24 -11.25 13.82 5.00
CA LEU A 24 -10.15 14.78 5.01
C LEU A 24 -9.30 14.72 3.73
N HIS A 25 -9.22 13.55 3.06
CA HIS A 25 -8.36 13.34 1.90
C HIS A 25 -8.95 12.32 0.94
N ASP A 26 -8.88 12.65 -0.33
CA ASP A 26 -9.13 11.72 -1.42
C ASP A 26 -7.78 11.31 -2.03
N THR A 27 -7.51 10.03 -2.09
CA THR A 27 -6.30 9.48 -2.70
C THR A 27 -6.68 8.62 -3.89
N PHE A 28 -6.07 8.87 -5.03
CA PHE A 28 -6.14 7.97 -6.17
C PHE A 28 -4.81 7.24 -6.30
N TRP A 29 -4.86 5.92 -6.35
CA TRP A 29 -3.66 5.12 -6.47
C TRP A 29 -3.69 4.21 -7.70
N LEU A 30 -2.51 3.88 -8.20
CA LEU A 30 -2.27 2.99 -9.33
C LEU A 30 -1.14 2.04 -8.96
N SER A 31 -1.36 0.74 -9.17
CA SER A 31 -0.31 -0.27 -9.06
C SER A 31 0.16 -0.67 -10.46
N MET A 32 1.46 -0.59 -10.72
CA MET A 32 2.04 -0.88 -12.02
C MET A 32 3.54 -1.15 -11.94
N SER A 33 4.08 -1.73 -13.01
CA SER A 33 5.53 -1.84 -13.17
C SER A 33 6.16 -0.47 -13.50
N ARG A 34 7.49 -0.34 -13.35
CA ARG A 34 8.22 0.87 -13.81
C ARG A 34 7.97 1.19 -15.27
N ALA A 35 7.89 0.18 -16.13
CA ALA A 35 7.59 0.38 -17.55
C ALA A 35 6.14 0.85 -17.76
N GLY A 36 5.22 0.36 -16.93
CA GLY A 36 3.82 0.81 -16.89
C GLY A 36 3.70 2.28 -16.49
N LEU A 37 4.46 2.71 -15.49
CA LEU A 37 4.46 4.11 -15.03
C LEU A 37 4.79 5.08 -16.16
N GLN A 38 5.82 4.80 -16.96
CA GLN A 38 6.15 5.67 -18.08
C GLN A 38 5.03 5.71 -19.14
N LYS A 39 4.46 4.57 -19.49
CA LYS A 39 3.33 4.50 -20.43
C LYS A 39 2.11 5.29 -19.93
N VAL A 40 1.80 5.18 -18.64
CA VAL A 40 0.69 5.92 -18.02
C VAL A 40 0.96 7.42 -18.08
N ARG A 41 2.15 7.87 -17.70
CA ARG A 41 2.55 9.28 -17.80
C ARG A 41 2.37 9.83 -19.21
N ASP A 42 2.88 9.10 -20.21
CA ASP A 42 2.77 9.51 -21.62
C ASP A 42 1.31 9.60 -22.09
N GLN A 43 0.46 8.68 -21.65
CA GLN A 43 -0.97 8.70 -22.00
C GLN A 43 -1.72 9.86 -21.33
N PHE A 44 -1.47 10.13 -20.08
CA PHE A 44 -2.09 11.25 -19.38
C PHE A 44 -1.61 12.59 -19.94
N GLN A 45 -0.34 12.71 -20.26
CA GLN A 45 0.21 13.92 -20.90
C GLN A 45 -0.44 14.21 -22.25
N LYS A 46 -0.69 13.18 -23.07
CA LYS A 46 -1.37 13.32 -24.38
C LYS A 46 -2.80 13.85 -24.28
N VAL A 47 -3.46 13.66 -23.16
CA VAL A 47 -4.82 14.17 -22.90
C VAL A 47 -4.84 15.42 -22.02
N GLY A 48 -3.68 16.05 -21.82
CA GLY A 48 -3.55 17.28 -21.04
C GLY A 48 -3.69 17.09 -19.52
N ILE A 49 -3.60 15.86 -19.03
CA ILE A 49 -3.60 15.58 -17.61
C ILE A 49 -2.14 15.46 -17.15
N SER A 50 -1.69 16.42 -16.36
CA SER A 50 -0.38 16.34 -15.73
C SER A 50 -0.45 15.40 -14.52
N VAL A 51 0.37 14.36 -14.52
CA VAL A 51 0.58 13.48 -13.35
C VAL A 51 1.67 14.06 -12.44
N VAL A 52 2.35 15.11 -12.92
CA VAL A 52 3.30 15.89 -12.12
C VAL A 52 2.62 17.20 -11.76
N PRO A 53 2.59 17.62 -10.52
CA PRO A 53 2.01 18.90 -10.14
C PRO A 53 2.69 20.03 -10.94
N SER A 54 1.95 20.74 -11.77
CA SER A 54 2.44 21.99 -12.32
C SER A 54 2.33 23.04 -11.22
N SER A 55 3.42 23.72 -10.96
CA SER A 55 3.64 24.64 -9.83
C SER A 55 2.79 25.92 -9.81
N THR A 56 1.63 25.96 -10.41
CA THR A 56 1.04 27.27 -10.68
C THR A 56 -0.41 27.48 -10.32
N GLU A 57 -1.19 26.67 -9.67
CA GLU A 57 -2.51 27.21 -9.23
C GLU A 57 -3.44 26.33 -8.39
N VAL A 58 -3.11 25.11 -8.12
CA VAL A 58 -3.90 24.31 -7.18
C VAL A 58 -2.91 23.66 -6.23
N ASP A 59 -3.21 23.69 -4.94
CA ASP A 59 -2.44 23.01 -3.90
C ASP A 59 -1.99 21.63 -4.44
N PRO A 60 -0.71 21.49 -4.84
CA PRO A 60 -0.27 20.27 -5.50
C PRO A 60 -0.32 19.18 -4.45
N ARG A 61 -1.33 18.35 -4.51
CA ARG A 61 -1.38 17.15 -3.67
C ARG A 61 -0.11 16.36 -3.99
N PRO A 62 0.72 16.06 -3.00
CA PRO A 62 2.00 15.44 -3.25
C PRO A 62 1.76 14.09 -3.93
N VAL A 63 2.39 13.87 -5.07
CA VAL A 63 2.44 12.56 -5.71
C VAL A 63 3.58 11.80 -5.07
N SER A 64 3.28 10.82 -4.26
CA SER A 64 4.28 9.91 -3.70
C SER A 64 4.43 8.71 -4.62
N ILE A 65 5.65 8.31 -4.88
CA ILE A 65 5.97 7.07 -5.56
C ILE A 65 6.45 6.10 -4.51
N LEU A 66 5.69 5.02 -4.35
CA LEU A 66 6.04 3.92 -3.46
C LEU A 66 6.65 2.78 -4.27
N VAL A 67 7.56 2.06 -3.68
CA VAL A 67 8.15 0.84 -4.23
C VAL A 67 7.79 -0.32 -3.31
N SER A 68 6.99 -1.22 -3.84
CA SER A 68 6.60 -2.41 -3.09
C SER A 68 7.79 -3.32 -2.88
N ARG A 69 8.02 -3.68 -1.63
CA ARG A 69 9.04 -4.63 -1.18
C ARG A 69 8.50 -6.04 -1.16
N TYR A 70 7.22 -6.15 -0.86
CA TYR A 70 6.42 -7.35 -0.99
C TYR A 70 5.04 -6.94 -1.49
N TYR A 71 4.44 -7.74 -2.38
CA TYR A 71 3.14 -7.48 -2.96
C TYR A 71 2.48 -8.79 -3.36
N ASN A 72 1.28 -9.05 -2.87
CA ASN A 72 0.49 -10.18 -3.30
C ASN A 72 -1.00 -9.84 -3.30
N TRP A 73 -1.74 -10.38 -4.27
CA TRP A 73 -3.14 -10.06 -4.49
C TRP A 73 -3.87 -11.16 -5.24
N ARG A 74 -5.18 -11.13 -5.19
CA ARG A 74 -6.08 -11.92 -6.04
C ARG A 74 -7.04 -11.00 -6.79
N PRO A 75 -7.47 -11.35 -8.02
CA PRO A 75 -8.42 -10.55 -8.80
C PRO A 75 -9.72 -10.32 -8.04
N VAL A 76 -10.13 -9.06 -7.97
CA VAL A 76 -11.40 -8.65 -7.38
C VAL A 76 -11.85 -7.33 -7.99
N THR A 77 -13.16 -7.14 -8.07
CA THR A 77 -13.77 -5.83 -8.31
C THR A 77 -14.78 -5.59 -7.21
N CYS A 78 -14.59 -4.53 -6.45
CA CYS A 78 -15.49 -4.20 -5.36
C CYS A 78 -15.75 -2.68 -5.30
N GLU A 79 -16.93 -2.34 -4.79
CA GLU A 79 -17.36 -0.94 -4.64
C GLU A 79 -17.17 -0.53 -3.19
N ASN A 80 -16.59 -0.70 -2.36
CA ASN A 80 -16.44 -0.34 -0.95
C ASN A 80 -15.41 -1.27 -0.27
N ALA A 81 -14.24 -1.36 -0.87
CA ALA A 81 -13.13 -2.00 -0.21
C ALA A 81 -12.78 -1.27 1.10
N TYR A 82 -12.36 -2.03 2.06
CA TYR A 82 -11.82 -1.54 3.32
C TYR A 82 -10.31 -1.69 3.26
N VAL A 83 -9.61 -0.60 3.52
CA VAL A 83 -8.15 -0.55 3.46
C VAL A 83 -7.61 -0.20 4.84
N HIS A 84 -6.67 -0.98 5.31
CA HIS A 84 -5.82 -0.62 6.43
C HIS A 84 -4.45 -0.19 5.89
N VAL A 85 -3.95 0.94 6.36
CA VAL A 85 -2.60 1.40 6.08
C VAL A 85 -1.89 1.63 7.40
N GLY A 86 -0.88 0.83 7.65
CA GLY A 86 0.04 1.01 8.78
C GLY A 86 1.29 1.76 8.31
N ILE A 87 1.63 2.84 8.98
CA ILE A 87 2.83 3.64 8.71
C ILE A 87 3.79 3.44 9.88
N TYR A 88 4.98 2.98 9.57
CA TYR A 88 6.01 2.64 10.53
C TYR A 88 7.26 3.47 10.29
N LYS A 89 8.02 3.71 11.34
CA LYS A 89 9.34 4.32 11.27
C LYS A 89 10.39 3.30 11.65
N ILE A 90 11.30 3.02 10.73
CA ILE A 90 12.47 2.17 11.01
C ILE A 90 13.40 2.93 11.94
N ARG A 91 13.89 2.26 12.96
CA ARG A 91 14.87 2.83 13.87
C ARG A 91 16.18 3.15 13.15
N HIS A 92 16.82 4.23 13.53
CA HIS A 92 18.07 4.68 12.90
C HIS A 92 19.24 3.69 13.11
N ASP A 93 19.16 2.87 14.14
CA ASP A 93 20.14 1.84 14.50
C ASP A 93 19.74 0.42 14.01
N ALA A 94 18.62 0.31 13.26
CA ALA A 94 18.18 -0.95 12.68
C ALA A 94 19.13 -1.40 11.56
N PRO A 95 19.25 -2.74 11.35
CA PRO A 95 20.03 -3.28 10.24
C PRO A 95 19.53 -2.77 8.87
N PRO A 96 20.40 -2.71 7.85
CA PRO A 96 20.02 -2.23 6.50
C PRO A 96 18.91 -3.03 5.83
N ASP A 97 18.70 -4.30 6.23
CA ASP A 97 17.66 -5.19 5.72
C ASP A 97 16.37 -5.20 6.57
N ALA A 98 16.22 -4.25 7.49
CA ALA A 98 15.10 -4.19 8.43
C ALA A 98 13.74 -4.25 7.73
N VAL A 99 13.54 -3.53 6.61
CA VAL A 99 12.29 -3.57 5.84
C VAL A 99 12.02 -4.95 5.26
N GLY A 100 13.04 -5.60 4.69
CA GLY A 100 12.92 -6.97 4.18
C GLY A 100 12.57 -7.96 5.29
N THR A 101 13.22 -7.83 6.45
CA THR A 101 12.95 -8.64 7.64
C THR A 101 11.53 -8.43 8.15
N LEU A 102 11.07 -7.18 8.26
CA LEU A 102 9.70 -6.86 8.66
C LEU A 102 8.68 -7.46 7.69
N SER A 103 8.88 -7.25 6.39
CA SER A 103 7.98 -7.76 5.36
C SER A 103 7.87 -9.28 5.40
N SER A 104 9.00 -9.98 5.39
CA SER A 104 9.03 -11.45 5.22
C SER A 104 8.70 -12.21 6.50
N ASN A 105 9.16 -11.73 7.65
CA ASN A 105 9.11 -12.50 8.89
C ASN A 105 7.93 -12.13 9.79
N PHE A 106 7.43 -10.89 9.68
CA PHE A 106 6.37 -10.40 10.57
C PHE A 106 5.02 -10.27 9.86
N PHE A 107 4.99 -9.67 8.67
CA PHE A 107 3.74 -9.37 7.97
C PHE A 107 3.33 -10.46 6.98
N ALA A 108 4.25 -11.02 6.21
CA ALA A 108 3.91 -12.04 5.22
C ALA A 108 3.20 -13.26 5.81
N PRO A 109 3.65 -13.89 6.91
CA PRO A 109 3.01 -15.11 7.38
C PRO A 109 1.52 -14.96 7.73
N PRO A 110 1.09 -13.96 8.52
CA PRO A 110 -0.34 -13.76 8.81
C PRO A 110 -1.12 -13.28 7.60
N LEU A 111 -0.58 -12.39 6.76
CA LEU A 111 -1.32 -11.80 5.65
C LEU A 111 -1.45 -12.75 4.47
N GLU A 112 -0.43 -13.56 4.16
CA GLU A 112 -0.56 -14.64 3.18
C GLU A 112 -1.66 -15.64 3.56
N LYS A 113 -1.74 -15.98 4.85
CA LYS A 113 -2.83 -16.80 5.34
C LYS A 113 -4.19 -16.13 5.14
N MET A 114 -4.32 -14.85 5.47
CA MET A 114 -5.57 -14.10 5.30
C MET A 114 -5.94 -13.95 3.82
N LEU A 115 -4.96 -13.82 2.93
CA LEU A 115 -5.17 -13.80 1.48
C LEU A 115 -5.67 -15.16 0.98
N ALA A 116 -5.04 -16.25 1.42
CA ALA A 116 -5.45 -17.63 1.07
C ALA A 116 -6.85 -17.98 1.60
N ASP A 117 -7.18 -17.54 2.81
CA ASP A 117 -8.50 -17.73 3.45
C ASP A 117 -9.58 -16.83 2.82
N GLY A 118 -9.22 -15.91 1.94
CA GLY A 118 -10.13 -14.96 1.29
C GLY A 118 -10.61 -13.80 2.18
N ALA A 119 -10.02 -13.61 3.36
CA ALA A 119 -10.36 -12.51 4.26
C ALA A 119 -9.90 -11.16 3.70
N ILE A 120 -8.77 -11.15 2.99
CA ILE A 120 -8.27 -10.00 2.24
C ILE A 120 -8.07 -10.40 0.77
N PHE A 121 -7.94 -9.41 -0.10
CA PHE A 121 -7.67 -9.67 -1.52
C PHE A 121 -6.35 -9.07 -2.00
N GLU A 122 -5.71 -8.26 -1.18
CA GLU A 122 -4.41 -7.66 -1.44
C GLU A 122 -3.69 -7.37 -0.14
N TRP A 123 -2.38 -7.46 -0.18
CA TRP A 123 -1.51 -6.86 0.81
C TRP A 123 -0.15 -6.51 0.20
N GLU A 124 0.46 -5.46 0.73
CA GLU A 124 1.76 -5.00 0.29
C GLU A 124 2.55 -4.36 1.43
N THR A 125 3.85 -4.28 1.24
CA THR A 125 4.75 -3.48 2.06
C THR A 125 5.57 -2.58 1.16
N ASP A 126 5.65 -1.28 1.49
CA ASP A 126 6.22 -0.28 0.63
C ASP A 126 7.26 0.58 1.33
N THR A 127 8.15 1.11 0.52
CA THR A 127 9.03 2.22 0.90
C THR A 127 8.89 3.35 -0.11
N TYR A 128 9.19 4.58 0.27
CA TYR A 128 9.27 5.68 -0.68
C TYR A 128 10.39 5.42 -1.70
N ALA A 129 10.12 5.76 -2.97
CA ALA A 129 11.11 5.62 -4.05
C ALA A 129 12.29 6.56 -3.85
N ASP A 130 12.00 7.77 -3.33
CA ASP A 130 13.00 8.70 -2.86
C ASP A 130 13.10 8.59 -1.33
N PRO A 131 14.22 8.10 -0.79
CA PRO A 131 14.39 7.99 0.65
C PRO A 131 14.34 9.34 1.40
N GLU A 132 14.58 10.46 0.71
CA GLU A 132 14.54 11.79 1.30
C GLU A 132 13.12 12.29 1.52
N ASP A 133 12.13 11.80 0.75
CA ASP A 133 10.72 12.17 0.92
C ASP A 133 10.18 11.81 2.31
N ALA A 134 10.57 10.66 2.84
CA ALA A 134 10.19 10.21 4.18
C ALA A 134 11.23 9.23 4.74
N PRO A 135 12.38 9.71 5.23
CA PRO A 135 13.49 8.87 5.66
C PRO A 135 13.09 7.81 6.68
N GLY A 136 13.43 6.54 6.39
CA GLY A 136 13.14 5.42 7.25
C GLY A 136 11.65 5.08 7.41
N THR A 137 10.78 5.62 6.57
CA THR A 137 9.36 5.28 6.59
C THR A 137 9.10 4.01 5.78
N PHE A 138 8.31 3.14 6.35
CA PHE A 138 7.87 1.87 5.80
C PHE A 138 6.35 1.78 5.96
N LEU A 139 5.67 1.35 4.93
CA LEU A 139 4.23 1.22 4.93
C LEU A 139 3.84 -0.24 4.78
N ILE A 140 2.71 -0.59 5.34
CA ILE A 140 1.98 -1.81 5.06
C ILE A 140 0.56 -1.46 4.70
N ALA A 141 0.03 -2.05 3.63
CA ALA A 141 -1.37 -1.95 3.29
C ALA A 141 -1.97 -3.34 3.10
N TYR A 142 -3.22 -3.50 3.48
CA TYR A 142 -4.01 -4.68 3.12
C TYR A 142 -5.48 -4.30 2.95
N LEU A 143 -6.12 -4.96 2.00
CA LEU A 143 -7.45 -4.63 1.53
C LEU A 143 -8.40 -5.82 1.65
N SER A 144 -9.63 -5.52 2.07
CA SER A 144 -10.72 -6.49 2.16
C SER A 144 -12.00 -5.92 1.52
N ASP A 145 -12.81 -6.78 0.96
CA ASP A 145 -14.16 -6.45 0.48
C ASP A 145 -15.17 -6.35 1.63
N THR A 146 -14.79 -6.76 2.84
CA THR A 146 -15.63 -6.70 4.04
C THR A 146 -14.91 -6.12 5.24
N ALA A 147 -15.65 -5.42 6.09
CA ALA A 147 -15.11 -4.92 7.37
C ALA A 147 -14.67 -6.07 8.29
N GLU A 148 -15.36 -7.21 8.23
CA GLU A 148 -15.01 -8.39 9.02
C GLU A 148 -13.69 -9.01 8.55
N GLY A 149 -13.49 -9.12 7.24
CA GLY A 149 -12.22 -9.61 6.66
C GLY A 149 -11.05 -8.73 7.06
N LEU A 150 -11.21 -7.38 6.99
CA LEU A 150 -10.19 -6.45 7.45
C LEU A 150 -9.85 -6.68 8.92
N LYS A 151 -10.87 -6.76 9.79
CA LYS A 151 -10.69 -7.00 11.22
C LYS A 151 -10.00 -8.33 11.52
N LYS A 152 -10.29 -9.39 10.74
CA LYS A 152 -9.57 -10.67 10.87
C LYS A 152 -8.08 -10.51 10.55
N ALA A 153 -7.76 -9.77 9.50
CA ALA A 153 -6.37 -9.52 9.12
C ALA A 153 -5.62 -8.68 10.19
N GLU A 154 -6.25 -7.62 10.71
CA GLU A 154 -5.71 -6.84 11.82
C GLU A 154 -5.42 -7.72 13.04
N SER A 155 -6.39 -8.55 13.43
CA SER A 155 -6.23 -9.47 14.55
C SER A 155 -5.09 -10.47 14.33
N ALA A 156 -4.98 -11.04 13.13
CA ALA A 156 -3.93 -11.99 12.79
C ALA A 156 -2.53 -11.36 12.86
N VAL A 157 -2.37 -10.13 12.39
CA VAL A 157 -1.12 -9.36 12.50
C VAL A 157 -0.81 -9.12 13.98
N GLN A 158 -1.77 -8.61 14.75
CA GLN A 158 -1.57 -8.32 16.17
C GLN A 158 -1.24 -9.57 16.99
N GLU A 159 -1.90 -10.69 16.73
CA GLU A 159 -1.61 -11.97 17.39
C GLU A 159 -0.20 -12.46 17.05
N THR A 160 0.22 -12.33 15.80
CA THR A 160 1.58 -12.67 15.40
C THR A 160 2.62 -11.85 16.16
N LEU A 161 2.38 -10.56 16.33
CA LEU A 161 3.29 -9.68 17.06
C LEU A 161 3.30 -9.97 18.59
N LYS A 162 2.18 -10.42 19.14
CA LYS A 162 2.03 -10.68 20.58
C LYS A 162 2.39 -12.11 21.00
N SER A 163 2.13 -13.11 20.14
CA SER A 163 2.10 -14.51 20.53
C SER A 163 3.46 -15.19 20.64
N ARG A 164 4.51 -14.57 20.14
CA ARG A 164 5.86 -15.15 20.18
C ARG A 164 6.76 -14.27 21.04
N SER A 165 7.22 -14.80 22.15
CA SER A 165 8.13 -14.10 23.08
C SER A 165 9.43 -13.58 22.42
N SER A 166 9.78 -14.09 21.25
CA SER A 166 10.93 -13.65 20.45
C SER A 166 10.58 -12.66 19.33
N ILE A 167 9.34 -12.65 18.83
CA ILE A 167 8.93 -11.79 17.71
C ILE A 167 8.69 -10.35 18.19
N GLY A 168 7.99 -10.15 19.30
CA GLY A 168 7.75 -8.81 19.83
C GLY A 168 9.04 -8.02 20.04
N PRO A 169 10.00 -8.51 20.84
CA PRO A 169 11.29 -7.83 21.04
C PRO A 169 12.07 -7.62 19.73
N ALA A 170 12.01 -8.56 18.79
CA ALA A 170 12.66 -8.40 17.49
C ALA A 170 11.99 -7.30 16.65
N PHE A 171 10.66 -7.23 16.65
CA PHE A 171 9.94 -6.13 16.01
C PHE A 171 10.29 -4.78 16.64
N ASP A 172 10.26 -4.68 17.97
CA ASP A 172 10.59 -3.48 18.72
C ASP A 172 12.03 -3.00 18.49
N SER A 173 12.93 -3.92 18.14
CA SER A 173 14.30 -3.56 17.79
C SER A 173 14.45 -2.93 16.41
N LEU A 174 13.45 -3.10 15.54
CA LEU A 174 13.48 -2.61 14.16
C LEU A 174 12.64 -1.33 13.97
N VAL A 175 11.61 -1.13 14.78
CA VAL A 175 10.59 -0.10 14.60
C VAL A 175 10.55 0.86 15.77
N ASP A 176 10.39 2.15 15.49
CA ASP A 176 10.04 3.14 16.48
C ASP A 176 8.54 3.05 16.81
N LEU A 177 8.21 2.40 17.92
CA LEU A 177 6.82 2.16 18.34
C LEU A 177 6.02 3.45 18.57
N ALA A 178 6.68 4.54 18.95
CA ALA A 178 6.02 5.83 19.20
C ALA A 178 5.60 6.52 17.89
N ALA A 179 6.17 6.11 16.76
CA ALA A 179 5.90 6.67 15.45
C ALA A 179 4.90 5.84 14.62
N ILE A 180 4.36 4.75 15.17
CA ILE A 180 3.37 3.92 14.45
C ILE A 180 2.07 4.71 14.29
N ARG A 181 1.53 4.66 13.08
CA ARG A 181 0.22 5.23 12.75
C ARG A 181 -0.57 4.24 11.91
N ASP A 182 -1.83 4.06 12.26
CA ASP A 182 -2.76 3.22 11.53
C ASP A 182 -3.90 4.08 10.99
N VAL A 183 -4.24 3.86 9.73
CA VAL A 183 -5.34 4.54 9.05
C VAL A 183 -6.23 3.49 8.41
N VAL A 184 -7.53 3.55 8.67
CA VAL A 184 -8.53 2.74 7.98
C VAL A 184 -9.35 3.63 7.09
N VAL A 185 -9.40 3.31 5.82
CA VAL A 185 -10.16 4.07 4.81
C VAL A 185 -11.09 3.16 4.03
N ARG A 186 -12.05 3.77 3.35
CA ARG A 186 -12.86 3.09 2.35
C ARG A 186 -12.31 3.37 0.96
N SER A 187 -12.25 2.34 0.15
CA SER A 187 -11.68 2.40 -1.18
C SER A 187 -12.58 1.72 -2.20
N TYR A 188 -12.54 2.22 -3.42
CA TYR A 188 -12.95 1.49 -4.60
C TYR A 188 -11.70 0.93 -5.26
N ALA A 189 -11.65 -0.37 -5.48
CA ALA A 189 -10.48 -1.02 -6.07
C ALA A 189 -10.85 -1.94 -7.24
N VAL A 190 -10.06 -1.92 -8.30
CA VAL A 190 -10.19 -2.79 -9.47
C VAL A 190 -8.86 -3.49 -9.73
N TYR A 191 -8.91 -4.81 -9.84
CA TYR A 191 -7.76 -5.67 -10.14
C TYR A 191 -8.01 -6.47 -11.42
N LYS A 192 -6.92 -6.86 -12.08
CA LYS A 192 -6.96 -7.72 -13.23
C LYS A 192 -6.23 -9.04 -12.92
#